data_b9aa5e5648c1f779537c66d8354ec29c
#
_entry.id   b9aa5e5648c1f779537c66d8354ec29c
#
_cell.length_a   1.000
_cell.length_b   1.000
_cell.length_c   1.000
_cell.angle_alpha   90.00
_cell.angle_beta   90.00
_cell.angle_gamma   90.00
#
_symmetry.space_group_name_H-M   'P 1'
#
loop_
_entity.id
_entity.type
_entity.pdbx_description
1 polymer ?
#
loop_
_entity_poly.entity_id
_entity_poly.type
_entity_poly.pdbx_seq_one_letter_code
_entity_poly.pdbx_strand_id
1 'polypeptide(L)'
;NIKKIIKLLTINLDIFIRTIFLTFAFLWINYLSSKIGENFIAINSILLQLITISAFFLDAYAHSTEGVIGYAVGRKSEKTFLNTVKSSIELSFYTGILIGTIYIFFSKEIINLLTDLDIIRLYTYEYIFWLVLIPPIASICYQLDGIFIGATETKSMRDCMIISVSLYILISLFFSKVFYNHGIWISVIFLMILRS
;
A
#
# COMPACT_ATOMS: atom_id res chain seq x y z
N ASN A 1 -1.10 30.58 -18.55
CA ASN A 1 0.33 30.73 -18.25
C ASN A 1 1.03 29.39 -18.49
N ILE A 2 1.81 29.29 -19.59
CA ILE A 2 2.46 28.06 -20.04
C ILE A 2 3.31 27.40 -18.93
N LYS A 3 4.02 28.18 -18.13
CA LYS A 3 4.83 27.67 -17.01
C LYS A 3 3.99 26.89 -15.97
N LYS A 4 2.77 27.34 -15.70
CA LYS A 4 1.87 26.63 -14.77
C LYS A 4 1.36 25.32 -15.37
N ILE A 5 1.09 25.30 -16.67
CA ILE A 5 0.66 24.09 -17.38
C ILE A 5 1.79 23.05 -17.38
N ILE A 6 3.02 23.46 -17.69
CA ILE A 6 4.18 22.56 -17.67
C ILE A 6 4.38 21.98 -16.25
N LYS A 7 4.29 22.81 -15.20
CA LYS A 7 4.39 22.31 -13.81
C LYS A 7 3.33 21.28 -13.49
N LEU A 8 2.07 21.51 -13.87
CA LEU A 8 0.98 20.54 -13.67
C LEU A 8 1.22 19.24 -14.44
N LEU A 9 1.69 19.30 -15.67
CA LEU A 9 2.03 18.13 -16.46
C LEU A 9 3.16 17.32 -15.82
N THR A 10 4.18 17.99 -15.28
CA THR A 10 5.29 17.31 -14.57
C THR A 10 4.79 16.59 -13.32
N ILE A 11 3.96 17.24 -12.49
CA ILE A 11 3.35 16.63 -11.32
C ILE A 11 2.55 15.39 -11.70
N ASN A 12 1.68 15.49 -12.71
CA ASN A 12 0.88 14.36 -13.17
C ASN A 12 1.73 13.22 -13.73
N LEU A 13 2.83 13.54 -14.42
CA LEU A 13 3.77 12.54 -14.94
C LEU A 13 4.47 11.79 -13.79
N ASP A 14 4.89 12.48 -12.74
CA ASP A 14 5.50 11.86 -11.57
C ASP A 14 4.53 10.88 -10.90
N ILE A 15 3.26 11.29 -10.70
CA ILE A 15 2.21 10.43 -10.14
C ILE A 15 1.94 9.23 -11.06
N PHE A 16 1.91 9.45 -12.37
CA PHE A 16 1.69 8.39 -13.35
C PHE A 16 2.82 7.34 -13.30
N ILE A 17 4.09 7.77 -13.30
CA ILE A 17 5.24 6.87 -13.19
C ILE A 17 5.16 6.08 -11.87
N ARG A 18 4.89 6.75 -10.74
CA ARG A 18 4.69 6.08 -9.44
C ARG A 18 3.63 4.99 -9.53
N THR A 19 2.49 5.28 -10.15
CA THR A 19 1.38 4.34 -10.29
C THR A 19 1.76 3.12 -11.15
N ILE A 20 2.52 3.32 -12.22
CA ILE A 20 3.04 2.20 -13.03
C ILE A 20 3.90 1.27 -12.16
N PHE A 21 4.84 1.82 -11.39
CA PHE A 21 5.69 0.99 -10.51
C PHE A 21 4.88 0.26 -9.44
N LEU A 22 3.88 0.90 -8.85
CA LEU A 22 2.98 0.25 -7.90
C LEU A 22 2.19 -0.90 -8.54
N THR A 23 1.60 -0.66 -9.72
CA THR A 23 0.88 -1.70 -10.48
C THR A 23 1.81 -2.86 -10.84
N PHE A 24 3.04 -2.54 -11.25
CA PHE A 24 4.03 -3.57 -11.53
C PHE A 24 4.36 -4.41 -10.29
N ALA A 25 4.45 -3.81 -9.09
CA ALA A 25 4.69 -4.55 -7.86
C ALA A 25 3.55 -5.55 -7.56
N PHE A 26 2.29 -5.19 -7.81
CA PHE A 26 1.16 -6.13 -7.67
C PHE A 26 1.18 -7.24 -8.73
N LEU A 27 1.50 -6.92 -9.98
CA LEU A 27 1.67 -7.94 -11.02
C LEU A 27 2.81 -8.91 -10.70
N TRP A 28 3.88 -8.41 -10.06
CA TRP A 28 5.00 -9.20 -9.63
C TRP A 28 4.63 -10.23 -8.56
N ILE A 29 3.71 -9.91 -7.65
CA ILE A 29 3.15 -10.88 -6.68
C ILE A 29 2.50 -12.05 -7.43
N ASN A 30 1.65 -11.77 -8.42
CA ASN A 30 0.99 -12.81 -9.21
C ASN A 30 2.01 -13.67 -9.98
N TYR A 31 3.05 -13.05 -10.53
CA TYR A 31 4.13 -13.78 -11.19
C TYR A 31 4.87 -14.72 -10.23
N LEU A 32 5.23 -14.27 -9.02
CA LEU A 32 5.88 -15.12 -8.03
C LEU A 32 4.95 -16.24 -7.55
N SER A 33 3.66 -15.94 -7.36
CA SER A 33 2.65 -16.93 -6.98
C SER A 33 2.54 -18.06 -8.00
N SER A 34 2.57 -17.73 -9.30
CA SER A 34 2.54 -18.73 -10.38
C SER A 34 3.76 -19.66 -10.41
N LYS A 35 4.89 -19.19 -9.90
CA LYS A 35 6.11 -20.01 -9.76
C LYS A 35 6.04 -21.01 -8.61
N ILE A 36 5.24 -20.73 -7.59
CA ILE A 36 5.06 -21.61 -6.44
C ILE A 36 4.01 -22.68 -6.76
N GLY A 37 2.91 -22.31 -7.43
CA GLY A 37 1.85 -23.24 -7.84
C GLY A 37 0.54 -22.52 -8.14
N GLU A 38 -0.33 -23.17 -8.91
CA GLU A 38 -1.61 -22.58 -9.36
C GLU A 38 -2.53 -22.17 -8.21
N ASN A 39 -2.60 -22.97 -7.15
CA ASN A 39 -3.41 -22.64 -5.97
C ASN A 39 -2.96 -21.34 -5.31
N PHE A 40 -1.66 -21.02 -5.33
CA PHE A 40 -1.12 -19.79 -4.71
C PHE A 40 -1.52 -18.54 -5.47
N ILE A 41 -1.84 -18.63 -6.76
CA ILE A 41 -2.41 -17.48 -7.50
C ILE A 41 -3.78 -17.13 -6.91
N ALA A 42 -4.64 -18.11 -6.70
CA ALA A 42 -5.98 -17.91 -6.14
C ALA A 42 -5.90 -17.38 -4.69
N ILE A 43 -5.07 -18.01 -3.84
CA ILE A 43 -4.84 -17.61 -2.45
C ILE A 43 -4.37 -16.14 -2.38
N ASN A 44 -3.33 -15.79 -3.12
CA ASN A 44 -2.77 -14.45 -3.09
C ASN A 44 -3.70 -13.42 -3.74
N SER A 45 -4.53 -13.81 -4.71
CA SER A 45 -5.56 -12.93 -5.27
C SER A 45 -6.62 -12.55 -4.22
N ILE A 46 -7.07 -13.51 -3.40
CA ILE A 46 -8.00 -13.26 -2.28
C ILE A 46 -7.35 -12.30 -1.27
N LEU A 47 -6.11 -12.58 -0.86
CA LEU A 47 -5.39 -11.75 0.10
C LEU A 47 -5.16 -10.33 -0.44
N LEU A 48 -4.77 -10.18 -1.71
CA LEU A 48 -4.60 -8.89 -2.36
C LEU A 48 -5.92 -8.12 -2.45
N GLN A 49 -7.04 -8.78 -2.69
CA GLN A 49 -8.35 -8.14 -2.72
C GLN A 49 -8.72 -7.57 -1.34
N LEU A 50 -8.47 -8.31 -0.26
CA LEU A 50 -8.72 -7.85 1.11
C LEU A 50 -7.80 -6.69 1.49
N ILE A 51 -6.53 -6.74 1.08
CA ILE A 51 -5.59 -5.62 1.27
C ILE A 51 -6.04 -4.40 0.47
N THR A 52 -6.55 -4.59 -0.75
CA THR A 52 -7.06 -3.49 -1.58
C THR A 52 -8.30 -2.83 -0.94
N ILE A 53 -9.19 -3.62 -0.35
CA ILE A 53 -10.32 -3.08 0.43
C ILE A 53 -9.81 -2.23 1.60
N SER A 54 -8.80 -2.73 2.33
CA SER A 54 -8.16 -1.95 3.41
C SER A 54 -7.53 -0.65 2.89
N ALA A 55 -6.89 -0.72 1.71
CA ALA A 55 -6.29 0.43 1.07
C ALA A 55 -7.31 1.53 0.76
N PHE A 56 -8.53 1.20 0.32
CA PHE A 56 -9.57 2.21 0.07
C PHE A 56 -9.92 3.04 1.31
N PHE A 57 -9.97 2.41 2.49
CA PHE A 57 -10.19 3.14 3.74
C PHE A 57 -9.01 4.05 4.09
N LEU A 58 -7.78 3.58 3.92
CA LEU A 58 -6.57 4.33 4.23
C LEU A 58 -6.35 5.48 3.22
N ASP A 59 -6.64 5.26 1.94
CA ASP A 59 -6.58 6.29 0.89
C ASP A 59 -7.59 7.43 1.12
N ALA A 60 -8.75 7.16 1.70
CA ALA A 60 -9.72 8.21 2.04
C ALA A 60 -9.11 9.25 2.99
N TYR A 61 -8.31 8.81 3.97
CA TYR A 61 -7.56 9.73 4.84
C TYR A 61 -6.44 10.45 4.09
N ALA A 62 -5.72 9.75 3.21
CA ALA A 62 -4.65 10.35 2.40
C ALA A 62 -5.19 11.48 1.50
N HIS A 63 -6.32 11.27 0.82
CA HIS A 63 -6.96 12.31 0.01
C HIS A 63 -7.44 13.50 0.83
N SER A 64 -7.98 13.28 2.04
CA SER A 64 -8.34 14.37 2.95
C SER A 64 -7.10 15.16 3.37
N THR A 65 -6.02 14.47 3.71
CA THR A 65 -4.74 15.06 4.12
C THR A 65 -4.13 15.89 3.00
N GLU A 66 -4.16 15.43 1.75
CA GLU A 66 -3.67 16.14 0.57
C GLU A 66 -4.26 17.55 0.48
N GLY A 67 -5.59 17.69 0.63
CA GLY A 67 -6.25 18.98 0.56
C GLY A 67 -5.80 19.96 1.66
N VAL A 68 -5.70 19.47 2.90
CA VAL A 68 -5.30 20.30 4.06
C VAL A 68 -3.81 20.68 3.98
N ILE A 69 -2.95 19.77 3.56
CA ILE A 69 -1.52 20.02 3.34
C ILE A 69 -1.33 21.06 2.24
N GLY A 70 -2.04 20.92 1.10
CA GLY A 70 -1.99 21.91 0.01
C GLY A 70 -2.41 23.31 0.48
N TYR A 71 -3.45 23.40 1.31
CA TYR A 71 -3.86 24.67 1.94
C TYR A 71 -2.78 25.24 2.86
N ALA A 72 -2.19 24.40 3.72
CA ALA A 72 -1.15 24.81 4.66
C ALA A 72 0.10 25.34 3.93
N VAL A 73 0.54 24.65 2.89
CA VAL A 73 1.65 25.06 2.02
C VAL A 73 1.34 26.37 1.30
N GLY A 74 0.14 26.50 0.72
CA GLY A 74 -0.28 27.73 0.06
C GLY A 74 -0.29 28.96 0.99
N ARG A 75 -0.62 28.76 2.26
CA ARG A 75 -0.60 29.79 3.32
C ARG A 75 0.76 29.96 4.02
N LYS A 76 1.73 29.12 3.73
CA LYS A 76 3.02 29.08 4.44
C LYS A 76 2.86 28.88 5.94
N SER A 77 1.85 28.10 6.37
CA SER A 77 1.55 27.84 7.77
C SER A 77 2.20 26.53 8.22
N GLU A 78 3.41 26.62 8.77
CA GLU A 78 4.15 25.48 9.30
C GLU A 78 3.37 24.76 10.42
N LYS A 79 2.74 25.53 11.33
CA LYS A 79 1.92 24.97 12.41
C LYS A 79 0.78 24.11 11.89
N THR A 80 0.05 24.58 10.87
CA THR A 80 -1.05 23.80 10.27
C THR A 80 -0.50 22.56 9.57
N PHE A 81 0.63 22.69 8.87
CA PHE A 81 1.29 21.58 8.20
C PHE A 81 1.66 20.47 9.19
N LEU A 82 2.44 20.80 10.22
CA LEU A 82 2.90 19.81 11.21
C LEU A 82 1.75 19.16 11.99
N ASN A 83 0.76 19.95 12.39
CA ASN A 83 -0.42 19.40 13.08
C ASN A 83 -1.20 18.44 12.17
N THR A 84 -1.38 18.79 10.89
CA THR A 84 -2.07 17.91 9.92
C THR A 84 -1.30 16.62 9.71
N VAL A 85 0.01 16.67 9.51
CA VAL A 85 0.86 15.48 9.36
C VAL A 85 0.70 14.56 10.57
N LYS A 86 0.86 15.11 11.79
CA LYS A 86 0.74 14.31 13.01
C LYS A 86 -0.63 13.67 13.14
N SER A 87 -1.71 14.47 13.07
CA SER A 87 -3.06 13.96 13.29
C SER A 87 -3.51 12.98 12.22
N SER A 88 -3.12 13.18 10.95
CA SER A 88 -3.49 12.28 9.86
C SER A 88 -2.78 10.92 9.98
N ILE A 89 -1.49 10.90 10.33
CA ILE A 89 -0.76 9.66 10.56
C ILE A 89 -1.34 8.90 11.76
N GLU A 90 -1.60 9.59 12.88
CA GLU A 90 -2.19 8.97 14.08
C GLU A 90 -3.56 8.35 13.75
N LEU A 91 -4.46 9.09 13.11
CA LEU A 91 -5.80 8.62 12.78
C LEU A 91 -5.76 7.45 11.80
N SER A 92 -4.95 7.54 10.75
CA SER A 92 -4.80 6.46 9.77
C SER A 92 -4.21 5.21 10.39
N PHE A 93 -3.23 5.35 11.29
CA PHE A 93 -2.62 4.23 12.00
C PHE A 93 -3.63 3.50 12.90
N TYR A 94 -4.43 4.24 13.68
CA TYR A 94 -5.50 3.63 14.48
C TYR A 94 -6.56 2.95 13.61
N THR A 95 -6.88 3.53 12.45
CA THR A 95 -7.76 2.87 11.47
C THR A 95 -7.14 1.60 10.91
N GLY A 96 -5.85 1.60 10.63
CA GLY A 96 -5.11 0.40 10.21
C GLY A 96 -5.16 -0.70 11.27
N ILE A 97 -5.00 -0.35 12.56
CA ILE A 97 -5.15 -1.29 13.69
C ILE A 97 -6.59 -1.82 13.77
N LEU A 98 -7.58 -0.96 13.61
CA LEU A 98 -8.99 -1.36 13.62
C LEU A 98 -9.29 -2.36 12.50
N ILE A 99 -8.82 -2.11 11.29
CA ILE A 99 -8.97 -3.03 10.14
C ILE A 99 -8.27 -4.36 10.44
N GLY A 100 -7.03 -4.34 10.95
CA GLY A 100 -6.32 -5.53 11.39
C GLY A 100 -7.09 -6.33 12.43
N THR A 101 -7.69 -5.64 13.40
CA THR A 101 -8.55 -6.26 14.43
C THR A 101 -9.79 -6.92 13.82
N ILE A 102 -10.44 -6.26 12.85
CA ILE A 102 -11.56 -6.86 12.11
C ILE A 102 -11.11 -8.15 11.41
N TYR A 103 -9.94 -8.17 10.80
CA TYR A 103 -9.42 -9.39 10.18
C TYR A 103 -9.09 -10.50 11.18
N ILE A 104 -8.70 -10.21 12.41
CA ILE A 104 -8.53 -11.24 13.45
C ILE A 104 -9.84 -11.99 13.69
N PHE A 105 -10.95 -11.28 13.78
CA PHE A 105 -12.23 -11.88 14.17
C PHE A 105 -13.05 -12.39 12.98
N PHE A 106 -13.00 -11.74 11.84
CA PHE A 106 -13.92 -11.97 10.72
C PHE A 106 -13.26 -12.45 9.42
N SER A 107 -11.94 -12.66 9.38
CA SER A 107 -11.26 -13.05 8.14
C SER A 107 -11.76 -14.39 7.58
N LYS A 108 -12.08 -15.36 8.42
CA LYS A 108 -12.57 -16.67 7.98
C LYS A 108 -13.93 -16.54 7.30
N GLU A 109 -14.84 -15.78 7.88
CA GLU A 109 -16.18 -15.50 7.35
C GLU A 109 -16.06 -14.77 6.01
N ILE A 110 -15.19 -13.77 5.94
CA ILE A 110 -14.95 -13.00 4.71
C ILE A 110 -14.34 -13.89 3.62
N ILE A 111 -13.35 -14.72 3.94
CA ILE A 111 -12.74 -15.64 2.98
C ILE A 111 -13.77 -16.66 2.48
N ASN A 112 -14.63 -17.16 3.35
CA ASN A 112 -15.70 -18.10 2.97
C ASN A 112 -16.73 -17.49 2.00
N LEU A 113 -16.92 -16.16 2.02
CA LEU A 113 -17.76 -15.44 1.06
C LEU A 113 -17.07 -15.24 -0.30
N LEU A 114 -15.73 -15.23 -0.33
CA LEU A 114 -14.95 -14.94 -1.55
C LEU A 114 -14.65 -16.19 -2.39
N THR A 115 -14.68 -17.38 -1.79
CA THR A 115 -14.41 -18.63 -2.50
C THR A 115 -15.17 -19.80 -1.89
N ASP A 116 -15.65 -20.73 -2.75
CA ASP A 116 -16.30 -21.97 -2.34
C ASP A 116 -15.35 -23.18 -2.31
N LEU A 117 -14.10 -22.98 -2.72
CA LEU A 117 -13.10 -24.05 -2.77
C LEU A 117 -12.46 -24.28 -1.41
N ASP A 118 -12.79 -25.39 -0.74
CA ASP A 118 -12.32 -25.70 0.61
C ASP A 118 -10.78 -25.72 0.73
N ILE A 119 -10.10 -26.23 -0.29
CA ILE A 119 -8.63 -26.25 -0.34
C ILE A 119 -8.08 -24.82 -0.30
N ILE A 120 -8.65 -23.92 -1.11
CA ILE A 120 -8.21 -22.52 -1.16
C ILE A 120 -8.51 -21.81 0.16
N ARG A 121 -9.68 -22.04 0.77
CA ARG A 121 -10.04 -21.53 2.10
C ARG A 121 -8.99 -21.91 3.14
N LEU A 122 -8.71 -23.21 3.22
CA LEU A 122 -7.81 -23.78 4.23
C LEU A 122 -6.41 -23.18 4.15
N TYR A 123 -5.85 -23.13 2.95
CA TYR A 123 -4.55 -22.50 2.75
C TYR A 123 -4.57 -20.99 2.95
N THR A 124 -5.64 -20.27 2.56
CA THR A 124 -5.72 -18.82 2.78
C THR A 124 -5.72 -18.47 4.25
N TYR A 125 -6.28 -19.34 5.11
CA TYR A 125 -6.28 -19.13 6.58
C TYR A 125 -4.86 -19.08 7.18
N GLU A 126 -3.90 -19.78 6.60
CA GLU A 126 -2.50 -19.75 7.07
C GLU A 126 -1.86 -18.37 6.87
N TYR A 127 -2.41 -17.55 5.95
CA TYR A 127 -1.89 -16.24 5.61
C TYR A 127 -2.65 -15.07 6.25
N ILE A 128 -3.66 -15.32 7.09
CA ILE A 128 -4.44 -14.28 7.79
C ILE A 128 -3.53 -13.33 8.57
N PHE A 129 -2.44 -13.85 9.16
CA PHE A 129 -1.47 -13.03 9.88
C PHE A 129 -0.99 -11.82 9.07
N TRP A 130 -0.78 -11.99 7.76
CA TRP A 130 -0.36 -10.89 6.89
C TRP A 130 -1.45 -9.86 6.67
N LEU A 131 -2.73 -10.30 6.59
CA LEU A 131 -3.88 -9.39 6.50
C LEU A 131 -4.02 -8.52 7.74
N VAL A 132 -3.66 -9.05 8.91
CA VAL A 132 -3.69 -8.30 10.18
C VAL A 132 -2.56 -7.28 10.24
N LEU A 133 -1.36 -7.66 9.80
CA LEU A 133 -0.15 -6.86 9.96
C LEU A 133 0.01 -5.75 8.92
N ILE A 134 -0.44 -5.98 7.69
CA ILE A 134 -0.22 -5.05 6.58
C ILE A 134 -0.96 -3.71 6.76
N PRO A 135 -2.26 -3.62 7.13
CA PRO A 135 -2.97 -2.35 7.20
C PRO A 135 -2.34 -1.32 8.15
N PRO A 136 -1.91 -1.65 9.38
CA PRO A 136 -1.23 -0.69 10.26
C PRO A 136 0.08 -0.16 9.66
N ILE A 137 0.88 -1.04 9.06
CA ILE A 137 2.16 -0.66 8.43
C ILE A 137 1.92 0.19 7.19
N ALA A 138 1.00 -0.23 6.33
CA ALA A 138 0.66 0.47 5.11
C ALA A 138 0.04 1.85 5.36
N SER A 139 -0.64 2.06 6.49
CA SER A 139 -1.28 3.33 6.82
C SER A 139 -0.31 4.52 6.78
N ILE A 140 0.91 4.34 7.26
CA ILE A 140 1.96 5.38 7.23
C ILE A 140 2.33 5.70 5.78
N CYS A 141 2.55 4.68 4.97
CA CYS A 141 2.89 4.82 3.56
C CYS A 141 1.80 5.59 2.78
N TYR A 142 0.52 5.26 2.96
CA TYR A 142 -0.60 5.96 2.31
C TYR A 142 -0.68 7.42 2.74
N GLN A 143 -0.48 7.72 4.03
CA GLN A 143 -0.50 9.10 4.50
C GLN A 143 0.65 9.92 3.92
N LEU A 144 1.85 9.37 3.82
CA LEU A 144 2.98 10.06 3.19
C LEU A 144 2.69 10.35 1.71
N ASP A 145 2.05 9.43 0.97
CA ASP A 145 1.63 9.70 -0.40
C ASP A 145 0.73 10.95 -0.47
N GLY A 146 -0.29 11.07 0.39
CA GLY A 146 -1.17 12.24 0.45
C GLY A 146 -0.43 13.53 0.83
N ILE A 147 0.52 13.45 1.78
CA ILE A 147 1.33 14.59 2.22
C ILE A 147 2.22 15.09 1.08
N PHE A 148 2.92 14.19 0.38
CA PHE A 148 3.79 14.54 -0.74
C PHE A 148 3.01 15.14 -1.93
N ILE A 149 1.84 14.60 -2.26
CA ILE A 149 0.97 15.14 -3.32
C ILE A 149 0.48 16.53 -2.89
N GLY A 150 -0.05 16.70 -1.68
CA GLY A 150 -0.51 17.98 -1.16
C GLY A 150 0.58 19.05 -1.11
N ALA A 151 1.82 18.65 -0.78
CA ALA A 151 2.98 19.54 -0.80
C ALA A 151 3.53 19.81 -2.21
N THR A 152 3.02 19.14 -3.25
CA THR A 152 3.53 19.18 -4.64
C THR A 152 4.97 18.66 -4.79
N GLU A 153 5.43 17.80 -3.86
CA GLU A 153 6.74 17.15 -3.86
C GLU A 153 6.70 15.76 -4.52
N THR A 154 6.00 15.68 -5.66
CA THR A 154 5.73 14.43 -6.38
C THR A 154 6.97 13.75 -6.94
N LYS A 155 8.03 14.52 -7.22
CA LYS A 155 9.32 13.98 -7.68
C LYS A 155 9.94 13.06 -6.63
N SER A 156 10.01 13.50 -5.37
CA SER A 156 10.57 12.71 -4.28
C SER A 156 9.77 11.42 -4.05
N MET A 157 8.43 11.52 -4.11
CA MET A 157 7.53 10.37 -4.01
C MET A 157 7.74 9.36 -5.14
N ARG A 158 7.88 9.81 -6.40
CA ARG A 158 8.20 8.98 -7.56
C ARG A 158 9.54 8.26 -7.38
N ASP A 159 10.59 9.00 -7.04
CA ASP A 159 11.94 8.47 -6.93
C ASP A 159 12.03 7.43 -5.80
N CYS A 160 11.39 7.69 -4.66
CA CYS A 160 11.24 6.73 -3.57
C CYS A 160 10.53 5.45 -4.04
N MET A 161 9.42 5.57 -4.80
CA MET A 161 8.70 4.40 -5.33
C MET A 161 9.58 3.55 -6.26
N ILE A 162 10.33 4.17 -7.17
CA ILE A 162 11.24 3.46 -8.09
C ILE A 162 12.27 2.65 -7.29
N ILE A 163 12.92 3.27 -6.30
CA ILE A 163 13.91 2.62 -5.46
C ILE A 163 13.27 1.48 -4.65
N SER A 164 12.14 1.74 -4.00
CA SER A 164 11.45 0.77 -3.16
C SER A 164 10.99 -0.46 -3.94
N VAL A 165 10.43 -0.28 -5.15
CA VAL A 165 10.02 -1.41 -6.00
C VAL A 165 11.23 -2.17 -6.53
N SER A 166 12.32 -1.50 -6.89
CA SER A 166 13.55 -2.16 -7.33
C SER A 166 14.13 -3.05 -6.23
N LEU A 167 14.20 -2.54 -5.00
CA LEU A 167 14.65 -3.31 -3.84
C LEU A 167 13.67 -4.44 -3.50
N TYR A 168 12.37 -4.17 -3.56
CA TYR A 168 11.32 -5.18 -3.35
C TYR A 168 11.48 -6.38 -4.29
N ILE A 169 11.76 -6.16 -5.58
CA ILE A 169 11.98 -7.25 -6.54
C ILE A 169 13.16 -8.12 -6.09
N LEU A 170 14.31 -7.52 -5.71
CA LEU A 170 15.48 -8.26 -5.26
C LEU A 170 15.20 -9.05 -3.96
N ILE A 171 14.56 -8.41 -2.99
CA ILE A 171 14.17 -9.00 -1.71
C ILE A 171 13.20 -10.17 -1.95
N SER A 172 12.20 -9.98 -2.81
CA SER A 172 11.18 -10.99 -3.08
C SER A 172 11.73 -12.23 -3.79
N LEU A 173 12.69 -12.07 -4.68
CA LEU A 173 13.38 -13.20 -5.32
C LEU A 173 14.17 -14.06 -4.32
N PHE A 174 14.72 -13.44 -3.28
CA PHE A 174 15.42 -14.15 -2.23
C PHE A 174 14.45 -14.83 -1.26
N PHE A 175 13.52 -14.05 -0.68
CA PHE A 175 12.61 -14.58 0.33
C PHE A 175 11.61 -15.60 -0.23
N SER A 176 11.14 -15.46 -1.47
CA SER A 176 10.25 -16.45 -2.07
C SER A 176 10.89 -17.82 -2.27
N LYS A 177 12.22 -17.88 -2.47
CA LYS A 177 12.96 -19.15 -2.55
C LYS A 177 13.13 -19.82 -1.19
N VAL A 178 13.27 -19.03 -0.11
CA VAL A 178 13.53 -19.54 1.24
C VAL A 178 12.24 -19.87 1.98
N PHE A 179 11.26 -18.98 1.90
CA PHE A 179 10.01 -19.04 2.67
C PHE A 179 8.76 -19.26 1.80
N TYR A 180 8.93 -19.60 0.53
CA TYR A 180 7.84 -19.81 -0.41
C TYR A 180 6.84 -18.65 -0.40
N ASN A 181 5.54 -18.91 -0.21
CA ASN A 181 4.51 -17.89 -0.23
C ASN A 181 4.61 -16.88 0.94
N HIS A 182 5.05 -17.31 2.12
CA HIS A 182 5.33 -16.38 3.22
C HIS A 182 6.42 -15.37 2.83
N GLY A 183 7.40 -15.76 2.04
CA GLY A 183 8.46 -14.88 1.54
C GLY A 183 7.93 -13.76 0.64
N ILE A 184 6.87 -14.02 -0.13
CA ILE A 184 6.20 -12.98 -0.92
C ILE A 184 5.62 -11.91 0.01
N TRP A 185 4.89 -12.31 1.07
CA TRP A 185 4.23 -11.39 2.01
C TRP A 185 5.22 -10.63 2.89
N ILE A 186 6.31 -11.27 3.32
CA ILE A 186 7.44 -10.58 3.97
C ILE A 186 7.94 -9.45 3.06
N SER A 187 8.13 -9.74 1.78
CA SER A 187 8.64 -8.74 0.83
C SER A 187 7.65 -7.59 0.60
N VAL A 188 6.34 -7.85 0.65
CA VAL A 188 5.31 -6.80 0.60
C VAL A 188 5.42 -5.87 1.80
N ILE A 189 5.65 -6.39 3.01
CA ILE A 189 5.90 -5.55 4.19
C ILE A 189 7.14 -4.69 4.00
N PHE A 190 8.24 -5.28 3.50
CA PHE A 190 9.43 -4.50 3.18
C PHE A 190 9.13 -3.39 2.17
N LEU A 191 8.34 -3.67 1.13
CA LEU A 191 7.90 -2.64 0.18
C LEU A 191 7.16 -1.50 0.89
N MET A 192 6.23 -1.80 1.80
CA MET A 192 5.48 -0.77 2.54
C MET A 192 6.39 0.06 3.45
N ILE A 193 7.34 -0.57 4.13
CA ILE A 193 8.33 0.12 4.97
C ILE A 193 9.29 0.98 4.13
N LEU A 194 9.77 0.48 3.01
CA LEU A 194 10.68 1.24 2.14
C LEU A 194 10.03 2.47 1.50
N ARG A 195 8.71 2.47 1.37
CA ARG A 195 7.92 3.61 0.88
C ARG A 195 7.56 4.61 1.99
N SER A 196 7.70 4.24 3.27
CA SER A 196 7.43 5.10 4.43
C SER A 196 8.65 5.91 4.82
#